data_28964dde2734355ab5a9ea4a3b8c9268
#
_entry.id   28964dde2734355ab5a9ea4a3b8c9268
#
_cell.length_a   1.000
_cell.length_b   1.000
_cell.length_c   1.000
_cell.angle_alpha   90.00
_cell.angle_beta   90.00
_cell.angle_gamma   90.00
#
_symmetry.space_group_name_H-M   'P 1'
#
loop_
_entity.id
_entity.type
_entity.pdbx_description
1 polymer ?
#
loop_
_entity_poly.entity_id
_entity_poly.type
_entity_poly.pdbx_seq_one_letter_code
_entity_poly.pdbx_strand_id
1 'polypeptide(L)'
;MALQRKARLLRFYELPIKLLGTGSSRVSSATPRRQNRRQTRRSVLFLVENCSVPFDRRVWQEASTLRDAGYAVCIVSPRDHGQKAWEILDGIEVYRHPALPDASGPLGYALEYSMAIFWETLFVWRVFFRTGFDVVHVSNPPDILFLVGGLFKVIFSKKLVFDHHDICPELYESKFGRKGLPFWLLRQLERWSIRAADIVISTNDSYRRIAIERDGKDPSRVFVVRNGPDLERLRRLAPVPALKRGRPFLVGYVGVIGVQEGLHHLIRAAAFIIHDCRRSDIQFAIVGSGPHLDNNRRLAQSLGVDCYFTFTGRVSDQVLLEYLNTADLCVGPDDYNSLNDKSTMIKIMEYMALGKPVVQFALTEGRITAADASLYARPSDDTDFARKILNLLDDPVRRATMGQYGRQRVESALAWGHQAPKLLAAYDALARAESPPQ
;
A
#
# COMPACT_ATOMS: atom_id res chain seq x y z
N MET A 1 28.95 -11.87 4.97
CA MET A 1 28.73 -10.73 4.06
C MET A 1 27.29 -10.59 3.52
N ALA A 2 26.41 -11.55 3.66
CA ALA A 2 24.99 -11.46 3.22
C ALA A 2 24.06 -10.80 4.28
N LEU A 3 24.41 -10.83 5.53
CA LEU A 3 23.60 -10.29 6.65
C LEU A 3 23.57 -8.77 6.76
N GLN A 4 24.56 -8.05 6.26
CA GLN A 4 24.60 -6.60 6.31
C GLN A 4 23.77 -5.89 5.22
N ARG A 5 23.34 -6.59 4.16
CA ARG A 5 22.59 -5.98 3.05
C ARG A 5 21.08 -5.88 3.28
N LYS A 6 20.49 -6.80 4.06
CA LYS A 6 19.01 -6.77 4.34
C LYS A 6 18.62 -5.77 5.42
N ALA A 7 19.44 -5.58 6.44
CA ALA A 7 19.20 -4.59 7.50
C ALA A 7 19.09 -3.14 6.98
N ARG A 8 19.56 -2.87 5.76
CA ARG A 8 19.41 -1.56 5.10
C ARG A 8 18.02 -1.33 4.48
N LEU A 9 17.24 -2.37 4.23
CA LEU A 9 15.96 -2.25 3.49
C LEU A 9 14.81 -1.75 4.36
N LEU A 10 14.78 -2.08 5.64
CA LEU A 10 13.79 -1.59 6.59
C LEU A 10 14.19 -0.25 7.25
N ARG A 11 15.46 0.19 7.13
CA ARG A 11 15.95 1.43 7.73
C ARG A 11 15.58 2.71 7.00
N PHE A 12 14.73 2.66 5.98
CA PHE A 12 14.60 3.75 5.02
C PHE A 12 13.39 4.67 5.21
N TYR A 13 12.83 4.76 6.42
CA TYR A 13 11.66 5.62 6.63
C TYR A 13 11.86 6.68 7.73
N GLU A 14 12.98 7.39 7.68
CA GLU A 14 13.20 8.54 8.56
C GLU A 14 13.25 9.85 7.77
N LEU A 15 12.27 10.70 7.98
CA LEU A 15 12.41 12.15 7.87
C LEU A 15 11.56 12.82 8.96
N PRO A 16 12.10 13.82 9.66
CA PRO A 16 11.37 14.51 10.71
C PRO A 16 10.26 15.36 10.09
N ILE A 17 9.04 15.18 10.57
CA ILE A 17 7.95 16.14 10.36
C ILE A 17 8.36 17.42 11.08
N LYS A 18 8.79 18.44 10.36
CA LYS A 18 8.89 19.80 10.89
C LYS A 18 7.49 20.34 11.15
N LEU A 19 7.10 20.37 12.40
CA LEU A 19 5.97 21.17 12.88
C LEU A 19 6.30 22.64 12.66
N LEU A 20 5.62 23.29 11.73
CA LEU A 20 5.57 24.74 11.60
C LEU A 20 4.30 25.23 12.30
N GLY A 21 4.44 26.13 13.23
CA GLY A 21 3.35 26.99 13.68
C GLY A 21 3.16 27.09 15.19
N THR A 22 3.98 27.88 15.85
CA THR A 22 3.68 28.42 17.19
C THR A 22 2.76 29.61 17.06
N GLY A 23 1.48 29.38 17.34
CA GLY A 23 0.51 30.46 17.61
C GLY A 23 0.13 30.42 19.09
N SER A 24 0.71 31.31 19.88
CA SER A 24 0.35 31.54 21.27
C SER A 24 -1.04 32.17 21.36
N SER A 25 -2.00 31.47 21.94
CA SER A 25 -3.22 32.08 22.47
C SER A 25 -3.52 31.56 23.87
N ARG A 26 -3.70 32.52 24.77
CA ARG A 26 -3.92 32.35 26.23
C ARG A 26 -5.14 31.47 26.50
N VAL A 27 -4.92 30.46 27.30
CA VAL A 27 -5.99 29.59 27.81
C VAL A 27 -6.67 30.26 28.99
N SER A 28 -7.96 30.55 28.83
CA SER A 28 -8.87 30.88 29.91
C SER A 28 -9.32 29.57 30.58
N SER A 29 -9.10 29.49 31.89
CA SER A 29 -9.50 28.37 32.74
C SER A 29 -10.99 28.39 32.99
N ALA A 30 -11.75 27.61 32.24
CA ALA A 30 -13.13 27.26 32.57
C ALA A 30 -13.20 25.74 32.77
N THR A 31 -13.48 25.32 33.99
CA THR A 31 -13.69 23.91 34.38
C THR A 31 -14.95 23.38 33.66
N PRO A 32 -14.87 22.34 32.81
CA PRO A 32 -16.07 21.80 32.22
C PRO A 32 -16.81 20.91 33.24
N ARG A 33 -18.06 21.27 33.51
CA ARG A 33 -19.05 20.43 34.21
C ARG A 33 -19.09 19.06 33.49
N ARG A 34 -18.83 17.99 34.25
CA ARG A 34 -19.08 16.59 33.87
C ARG A 34 -20.52 16.42 33.42
N GLN A 35 -20.79 16.50 32.12
CA GLN A 35 -22.02 15.91 31.58
C GLN A 35 -21.84 14.41 31.40
N ASN A 36 -22.44 13.66 32.32
CA ASN A 36 -22.52 12.23 32.33
C ASN A 36 -23.54 11.80 31.24
N ARG A 37 -23.07 11.53 30.03
CA ARG A 37 -23.68 10.65 29.07
C ARG A 37 -22.55 9.78 28.50
N ARG A 38 -22.29 8.66 29.17
CA ARG A 38 -21.58 7.52 28.56
C ARG A 38 -22.47 6.97 27.42
N GLN A 39 -22.47 7.61 26.26
CA GLN A 39 -22.61 6.86 25.03
C GLN A 39 -21.37 5.96 25.01
N THR A 40 -21.58 4.65 25.08
CA THR A 40 -20.51 3.66 24.97
C THR A 40 -19.91 3.81 23.58
N ARG A 41 -18.81 4.56 23.52
CA ARG A 41 -18.05 4.80 22.27
C ARG A 41 -17.46 3.46 21.88
N ARG A 42 -17.89 2.90 20.73
CA ARG A 42 -17.31 1.65 20.24
C ARG A 42 -15.81 1.82 20.05
N SER A 43 -15.06 0.76 20.36
CA SER A 43 -13.60 0.79 20.34
C SER A 43 -13.04 -0.28 19.39
N VAL A 44 -12.02 0.13 18.62
CA VAL A 44 -11.38 -0.72 17.61
C VAL A 44 -9.88 -0.81 17.89
N LEU A 45 -9.37 -2.03 17.92
CA LEU A 45 -7.96 -2.35 18.01
C LEU A 45 -7.46 -2.85 16.65
N PHE A 46 -6.56 -2.11 16.02
CA PHE A 46 -5.83 -2.54 14.82
C PHE A 46 -4.60 -3.34 15.19
N LEU A 47 -4.37 -4.45 14.48
CA LEU A 47 -3.15 -5.27 14.58
C LEU A 47 -2.45 -5.26 13.22
N VAL A 48 -1.22 -4.78 13.21
CA VAL A 48 -0.41 -4.58 12.00
C VAL A 48 1.02 -5.02 12.27
N GLU A 49 1.50 -6.02 11.55
CA GLU A 49 2.87 -6.53 11.73
C GLU A 49 3.82 -6.10 10.62
N ASN A 50 3.31 -5.89 9.42
CA ASN A 50 4.11 -5.69 8.21
C ASN A 50 4.82 -4.33 8.19
N CYS A 51 4.23 -3.31 8.79
CA CYS A 51 4.71 -1.93 8.67
C CYS A 51 4.34 -1.08 9.88
N SER A 52 5.22 -0.17 10.25
CA SER A 52 4.92 0.79 11.33
C SER A 52 3.87 1.83 10.90
N VAL A 53 3.12 2.36 11.87
CA VAL A 53 2.21 3.48 11.64
C VAL A 53 2.81 4.80 12.16
N PRO A 54 2.52 5.93 11.49
CA PRO A 54 1.54 6.19 10.40
C PRO A 54 2.09 5.90 8.99
N PHE A 55 3.18 5.17 8.88
CA PHE A 55 3.82 4.89 7.61
C PHE A 55 2.98 3.94 6.73
N ASP A 56 2.34 2.93 7.32
CA ASP A 56 1.27 2.19 6.64
C ASP A 56 0.08 3.12 6.40
N ARG A 57 0.03 3.64 5.17
CA ARG A 57 -0.95 4.65 4.79
C ARG A 57 -2.38 4.12 4.81
N ARG A 58 -2.59 2.86 4.43
CA ARG A 58 -3.91 2.26 4.42
C ARG A 58 -4.46 2.16 5.83
N VAL A 59 -3.71 1.53 6.71
CA VAL A 59 -4.10 1.38 8.12
C VAL A 59 -4.34 2.75 8.76
N TRP A 60 -3.48 3.73 8.45
CA TRP A 60 -3.65 5.08 8.98
C TRP A 60 -4.91 5.79 8.48
N GLN A 61 -5.24 5.65 7.19
CA GLN A 61 -6.47 6.18 6.60
C GLN A 61 -7.72 5.52 7.19
N GLU A 62 -7.71 4.21 7.37
CA GLU A 62 -8.81 3.45 7.99
C GLU A 62 -9.01 3.82 9.46
N ALA A 63 -7.93 3.84 10.24
CA ALA A 63 -7.94 4.23 11.64
C ALA A 63 -8.42 5.68 11.83
N SER A 64 -7.95 6.60 10.99
CA SER A 64 -8.39 8.01 11.01
C SER A 64 -9.86 8.15 10.64
N THR A 65 -10.34 7.41 9.64
CA THR A 65 -11.77 7.39 9.24
C THR A 65 -12.66 6.91 10.39
N LEU A 66 -12.28 5.84 11.08
CA LEU A 66 -13.04 5.32 12.21
C LEU A 66 -13.01 6.27 13.42
N ARG A 67 -11.86 6.89 13.71
CA ARG A 67 -11.74 7.93 14.73
C ARG A 67 -12.69 9.09 14.43
N ASP A 68 -12.72 9.57 13.19
CA ASP A 68 -13.57 10.69 12.77
C ASP A 68 -15.06 10.32 12.80
N ALA A 69 -15.38 9.04 12.60
CA ALA A 69 -16.72 8.49 12.80
C ALA A 69 -17.08 8.26 14.27
N GLY A 70 -16.18 8.60 15.20
CA GLY A 70 -16.46 8.57 16.63
C GLY A 70 -16.02 7.30 17.36
N TYR A 71 -15.27 6.39 16.71
CA TYR A 71 -14.69 5.22 17.39
C TYR A 71 -13.50 5.64 18.27
N ALA A 72 -13.28 4.93 19.37
CA ALA A 72 -12.01 4.95 20.06
C ALA A 72 -11.05 3.99 19.33
N VAL A 73 -9.95 4.51 18.79
CA VAL A 73 -9.04 3.72 17.97
C VAL A 73 -7.70 3.55 18.67
N CYS A 74 -7.24 2.30 18.70
CA CYS A 74 -5.93 1.90 19.16
C CYS A 74 -5.23 1.07 18.07
N ILE A 75 -3.92 1.23 17.89
CA ILE A 75 -3.14 0.47 16.92
C ILE A 75 -1.96 -0.19 17.64
N VAL A 76 -1.72 -1.47 17.35
CA VAL A 76 -0.47 -2.19 17.68
C VAL A 76 0.29 -2.38 16.37
N SER A 77 1.57 -2.00 16.34
CA SER A 77 2.41 -2.11 15.15
C SER A 77 3.89 -2.31 15.52
N PRO A 78 4.76 -2.72 14.58
CA PRO A 78 6.19 -2.70 14.81
C PRO A 78 6.71 -1.27 15.00
N ARG A 79 7.84 -1.15 15.69
CA ARG A 79 8.51 0.12 15.99
C ARG A 79 9.67 0.35 15.03
N ASP A 80 9.63 1.42 14.27
CA ASP A 80 10.78 1.92 13.51
C ASP A 80 11.75 2.70 14.39
N HIS A 81 12.95 2.90 13.84
CA HIS A 81 13.99 3.69 14.50
C HIS A 81 13.49 5.12 14.80
N GLY A 82 13.77 5.62 16.00
CA GLY A 82 13.35 6.96 16.41
C GLY A 82 11.90 7.08 16.91
N GLN A 83 11.04 6.08 16.71
CA GLN A 83 9.65 6.11 17.17
C GLN A 83 9.55 5.75 18.67
N LYS A 84 8.52 6.32 19.33
CA LYS A 84 8.20 5.98 20.73
C LYS A 84 7.48 4.64 20.80
N ALA A 85 7.69 3.89 21.90
CA ALA A 85 6.98 2.63 22.13
C ALA A 85 5.47 2.81 22.37
N TRP A 86 5.08 4.01 22.80
CA TRP A 86 3.68 4.41 22.97
C TRP A 86 3.56 5.92 22.78
N GLU A 87 2.54 6.32 22.05
CA GLU A 87 2.16 7.73 21.88
C GLU A 87 0.73 7.87 21.42
N ILE A 88 0.20 9.07 21.48
CA ILE A 88 -1.10 9.43 20.86
C ILE A 88 -0.78 10.31 19.65
N LEU A 89 -1.20 9.86 18.47
CA LEU A 89 -1.07 10.59 17.21
C LEU A 89 -2.48 10.91 16.69
N ASP A 90 -2.77 12.18 16.50
CA ASP A 90 -4.08 12.66 16.01
C ASP A 90 -5.29 12.05 16.75
N GLY A 91 -5.15 11.78 18.06
CA GLY A 91 -6.20 11.18 18.88
C GLY A 91 -6.32 9.65 18.78
N ILE A 92 -5.41 8.98 18.07
CA ILE A 92 -5.28 7.52 17.98
C ILE A 92 -4.16 7.07 18.93
N GLU A 93 -4.44 6.09 19.82
CA GLU A 93 -3.41 5.48 20.64
C GLU A 93 -2.59 4.48 19.82
N VAL A 94 -1.26 4.65 19.79
CA VAL A 94 -0.36 3.76 19.08
C VAL A 94 0.61 3.10 20.05
N TYR A 95 0.59 1.79 20.07
CA TYR A 95 1.53 0.94 20.79
C TYR A 95 2.47 0.28 19.78
N ARG A 96 3.78 0.30 20.06
CA ARG A 96 4.76 -0.29 19.15
C ARG A 96 5.63 -1.31 19.88
N HIS A 97 5.62 -2.53 19.38
CA HIS A 97 6.53 -3.59 19.82
C HIS A 97 7.90 -3.47 19.13
N PRO A 98 8.95 -4.09 19.67
CA PRO A 98 10.25 -4.14 19.01
C PRO A 98 10.13 -4.70 17.58
N ALA A 99 10.88 -4.10 16.64
CA ALA A 99 10.97 -4.65 15.28
C ALA A 99 11.49 -6.11 15.34
N LEU A 100 10.89 -6.96 14.53
CA LEU A 100 11.31 -8.36 14.44
C LEU A 100 12.60 -8.47 13.63
N PRO A 101 13.43 -9.49 13.90
CA PRO A 101 14.60 -9.75 13.08
C PRO A 101 14.18 -10.20 11.68
N ASP A 102 14.93 -9.76 10.66
CA ASP A 102 14.70 -10.20 9.28
C ASP A 102 14.81 -11.72 9.15
N ALA A 103 13.77 -12.34 8.62
CA ALA A 103 13.75 -13.77 8.39
C ALA A 103 14.65 -14.18 7.22
N SER A 104 15.41 -15.26 7.42
CA SER A 104 16.14 -15.93 6.36
C SER A 104 15.93 -17.44 6.45
N GLY A 105 15.39 -18.03 5.39
CA GLY A 105 15.07 -19.45 5.34
C GLY A 105 13.83 -19.85 6.19
N PRO A 106 13.41 -21.13 6.12
CA PRO A 106 12.15 -21.59 6.74
C PRO A 106 12.11 -21.41 8.27
N LEU A 107 13.22 -21.68 8.96
CA LEU A 107 13.33 -21.52 10.42
C LEU A 107 13.28 -20.04 10.82
N GLY A 108 13.90 -19.16 10.01
CA GLY A 108 13.83 -17.72 10.24
C GLY A 108 12.39 -17.20 10.16
N TYR A 109 11.62 -17.58 9.15
CA TYR A 109 10.19 -17.22 9.05
C TYR A 109 9.34 -17.81 10.17
N ALA A 110 9.61 -19.06 10.60
CA ALA A 110 8.90 -19.63 11.74
C ALA A 110 9.17 -18.85 13.04
N LEU A 111 10.41 -18.42 13.26
CA LEU A 111 10.78 -17.60 14.42
C LEU A 111 10.14 -16.21 14.34
N GLU A 112 10.21 -15.55 13.19
CA GLU A 112 9.59 -14.24 12.94
C GLU A 112 8.08 -14.29 13.25
N TYR A 113 7.36 -15.25 12.69
CA TYR A 113 5.93 -15.41 12.94
C TYR A 113 5.60 -15.75 14.39
N SER A 114 6.43 -16.56 15.04
CA SER A 114 6.23 -16.88 16.48
C SER A 114 6.44 -15.64 17.36
N MET A 115 7.44 -14.83 17.05
CA MET A 115 7.68 -13.56 17.74
C MET A 115 6.58 -12.54 17.46
N ALA A 116 6.08 -12.47 16.22
CA ALA A 116 4.94 -11.63 15.86
C ALA A 116 3.72 -11.97 16.74
N ILE A 117 3.30 -13.23 16.77
CA ILE A 117 2.19 -13.68 17.61
C ILE A 117 2.44 -13.35 19.08
N PHE A 118 3.65 -13.58 19.58
CA PHE A 118 3.98 -13.31 20.98
C PHE A 118 3.81 -11.83 21.33
N TRP A 119 4.43 -10.93 20.55
CA TRP A 119 4.35 -9.50 20.80
C TRP A 119 2.93 -8.96 20.62
N GLU A 120 2.26 -9.33 19.53
CA GLU A 120 0.89 -8.93 19.28
C GLU A 120 -0.04 -9.40 20.42
N THR A 121 0.06 -10.67 20.85
CA THR A 121 -0.74 -11.19 21.96
C THR A 121 -0.48 -10.39 23.25
N LEU A 122 0.78 -10.12 23.60
CA LEU A 122 1.14 -9.36 24.78
C LEU A 122 0.53 -7.95 24.75
N PHE A 123 0.62 -7.25 23.62
CA PHE A 123 0.09 -5.90 23.50
C PHE A 123 -1.43 -5.88 23.43
N VAL A 124 -2.06 -6.87 22.82
CA VAL A 124 -3.54 -7.01 22.82
C VAL A 124 -4.06 -7.19 24.25
N TRP A 125 -3.44 -8.07 25.07
CA TRP A 125 -3.77 -8.19 26.48
C TRP A 125 -3.57 -6.88 27.25
N ARG A 126 -2.46 -6.17 27.01
CA ARG A 126 -2.20 -4.87 27.63
C ARG A 126 -3.30 -3.85 27.30
N VAL A 127 -3.71 -3.74 26.04
CA VAL A 127 -4.80 -2.85 25.60
C VAL A 127 -6.13 -3.30 26.20
N PHE A 128 -6.41 -4.62 26.20
CA PHE A 128 -7.65 -5.17 26.74
C PHE A 128 -7.86 -4.81 28.20
N PHE A 129 -6.84 -4.95 29.04
CA PHE A 129 -6.94 -4.62 30.47
C PHE A 129 -6.90 -3.12 30.76
N ARG A 130 -6.33 -2.32 29.85
CA ARG A 130 -6.21 -0.86 30.07
C ARG A 130 -7.44 -0.09 29.61
N THR A 131 -7.88 -0.32 28.39
CA THR A 131 -8.95 0.46 27.73
C THR A 131 -10.10 -0.42 27.25
N GLY A 132 -9.85 -1.69 27.00
CA GLY A 132 -10.77 -2.60 26.34
C GLY A 132 -10.88 -2.29 24.84
N PHE A 133 -11.55 -3.16 24.12
CA PHE A 133 -11.96 -2.97 22.72
C PHE A 133 -13.17 -3.85 22.41
N ASP A 134 -13.93 -3.47 21.38
CA ASP A 134 -15.10 -4.20 20.90
C ASP A 134 -14.80 -4.97 19.62
N VAL A 135 -13.91 -4.43 18.80
CA VAL A 135 -13.52 -4.98 17.49
C VAL A 135 -12.01 -5.12 17.45
N VAL A 136 -11.52 -6.26 16.95
CA VAL A 136 -10.14 -6.47 16.53
C VAL A 136 -10.11 -6.41 15.02
N HIS A 137 -9.35 -5.49 14.46
CA HIS A 137 -9.11 -5.32 13.02
C HIS A 137 -7.71 -5.78 12.69
N VAL A 138 -7.59 -6.90 11.98
CA VAL A 138 -6.33 -7.54 11.65
C VAL A 138 -6.00 -7.28 10.19
N SER A 139 -4.83 -6.71 9.92
CA SER A 139 -4.31 -6.48 8.57
C SER A 139 -3.24 -7.52 8.23
N ASN A 140 -3.33 -8.16 7.08
CA ASN A 140 -2.28 -9.03 6.56
C ASN A 140 -1.30 -8.28 5.65
N PRO A 141 -0.10 -8.80 5.37
CA PRO A 141 0.56 -9.94 5.97
C PRO A 141 1.04 -9.67 7.40
N PRO A 142 1.21 -10.72 8.25
CA PRO A 142 1.01 -12.14 7.98
C PRO A 142 -0.43 -12.61 8.26
N ASP A 143 -0.88 -13.65 7.55
CA ASP A 143 -2.21 -14.22 7.75
C ASP A 143 -2.42 -14.91 9.11
N ILE A 144 -1.39 -15.03 9.93
CA ILE A 144 -1.43 -15.73 11.21
C ILE A 144 -2.06 -14.88 12.34
N LEU A 145 -2.17 -13.57 12.18
CA LEU A 145 -2.69 -12.66 13.24
C LEU A 145 -4.16 -12.93 13.61
N PHE A 146 -4.92 -13.62 12.75
CA PHE A 146 -6.28 -14.04 13.10
C PHE A 146 -6.32 -14.93 14.34
N LEU A 147 -5.24 -15.63 14.69
CA LEU A 147 -5.17 -16.44 15.91
C LEU A 147 -5.29 -15.56 17.15
N VAL A 148 -4.65 -14.38 17.13
CA VAL A 148 -4.74 -13.41 18.23
C VAL A 148 -6.15 -12.82 18.30
N GLY A 149 -6.67 -12.27 17.21
CA GLY A 149 -8.02 -11.72 17.15
C GLY A 149 -9.11 -12.76 17.43
N GLY A 150 -8.95 -13.98 16.90
CA GLY A 150 -9.84 -15.11 17.09
C GLY A 150 -9.94 -15.59 18.53
N LEU A 151 -8.84 -15.55 19.29
CA LEU A 151 -8.83 -15.84 20.72
C LEU A 151 -9.81 -14.91 21.48
N PHE A 152 -9.72 -13.60 21.23
CA PHE A 152 -10.60 -12.62 21.85
C PHE A 152 -12.05 -12.73 21.37
N LYS A 153 -12.26 -13.12 20.11
CA LYS A 153 -13.59 -13.42 19.58
C LYS A 153 -14.25 -14.57 20.33
N VAL A 154 -13.53 -15.68 20.53
CA VAL A 154 -14.10 -16.90 21.16
C VAL A 154 -14.29 -16.71 22.67
N ILE A 155 -13.31 -16.13 23.38
CA ILE A 155 -13.32 -16.05 24.84
C ILE A 155 -14.14 -14.85 25.34
N PHE A 156 -14.04 -13.70 24.66
CA PHE A 156 -14.60 -12.43 25.10
C PHE A 156 -15.68 -11.87 24.17
N SER A 157 -16.15 -12.67 23.22
CA SER A 157 -17.22 -12.29 22.26
C SER A 157 -16.89 -11.00 21.48
N LYS A 158 -15.59 -10.74 21.22
CA LYS A 158 -15.17 -9.58 20.43
C LYS A 158 -15.38 -9.85 18.96
N LYS A 159 -15.56 -8.80 18.17
CA LYS A 159 -15.70 -8.92 16.70
C LYS A 159 -14.33 -8.95 16.05
N LEU A 160 -14.22 -9.69 14.95
CA LEU A 160 -13.00 -9.81 14.16
C LEU A 160 -13.25 -9.31 12.75
N VAL A 161 -12.51 -8.28 12.35
CA VAL A 161 -12.42 -7.80 10.98
C VAL A 161 -11.06 -8.25 10.43
N PHE A 162 -11.06 -8.84 9.24
CA PHE A 162 -9.84 -9.20 8.51
C PHE A 162 -9.71 -8.31 7.28
N ASP A 163 -8.68 -7.48 7.27
CA ASP A 163 -8.34 -6.61 6.15
C ASP A 163 -7.31 -7.31 5.26
N HIS A 164 -7.78 -7.78 4.10
CA HIS A 164 -7.06 -8.60 3.15
C HIS A 164 -6.28 -7.72 2.17
N HIS A 165 -5.07 -7.27 2.60
CA HIS A 165 -4.19 -6.39 1.83
C HIS A 165 -3.45 -7.13 0.71
N ASP A 166 -2.97 -8.34 1.02
CA ASP A 166 -2.16 -9.17 0.16
C ASP A 166 -2.69 -10.60 0.08
N ILE A 167 -2.52 -11.25 -1.07
CA ILE A 167 -2.74 -12.68 -1.26
C ILE A 167 -1.43 -13.41 -1.00
N CYS A 168 -1.17 -13.74 0.27
CA CYS A 168 0.10 -14.30 0.75
C CYS A 168 0.58 -15.56 0.01
N PRO A 169 -0.30 -16.49 -0.44
CA PRO A 169 0.11 -17.63 -1.26
C PRO A 169 0.72 -17.19 -2.59
N GLU A 170 0.08 -16.29 -3.32
CA GLU A 170 0.56 -15.77 -4.60
C GLU A 170 1.82 -14.90 -4.42
N LEU A 171 1.93 -14.17 -3.29
CA LEU A 171 3.14 -13.44 -2.94
C LEU A 171 4.32 -14.38 -2.73
N TYR A 172 4.11 -15.51 -2.06
CA TYR A 172 5.12 -16.55 -1.91
C TYR A 172 5.52 -17.14 -3.27
N GLU A 173 4.55 -17.48 -4.12
CA GLU A 173 4.78 -18.00 -5.47
C GLU A 173 5.61 -17.02 -6.30
N SER A 174 5.28 -15.72 -6.28
CA SER A 174 6.01 -14.68 -7.03
C SER A 174 7.47 -14.52 -6.57
N LYS A 175 7.74 -14.71 -5.28
CA LYS A 175 9.09 -14.59 -4.71
C LYS A 175 9.96 -15.82 -4.92
N PHE A 176 9.39 -17.01 -4.87
CA PHE A 176 10.13 -18.26 -4.83
C PHE A 176 9.94 -19.15 -6.07
N GLY A 177 9.02 -18.78 -6.98
CA GLY A 177 8.78 -19.47 -8.25
C GLY A 177 8.25 -20.90 -8.12
N ARG A 178 7.72 -21.29 -6.95
CA ARG A 178 7.29 -22.68 -6.70
C ARG A 178 6.08 -22.76 -5.77
N LYS A 179 5.27 -23.81 -5.99
CA LYS A 179 4.18 -24.23 -5.11
C LYS A 179 4.62 -25.47 -4.36
N GLY A 180 4.67 -25.40 -3.04
CA GLY A 180 5.09 -26.51 -2.18
C GLY A 180 4.36 -26.45 -0.85
N LEU A 181 4.85 -27.17 0.16
CA LEU A 181 4.26 -27.16 1.49
C LEU A 181 4.06 -25.74 2.08
N PRO A 182 5.03 -24.79 1.97
CA PRO A 182 4.80 -23.43 2.47
C PRO A 182 3.66 -22.71 1.75
N PHE A 183 3.53 -22.86 0.42
CA PHE A 183 2.40 -22.31 -0.33
C PHE A 183 1.07 -22.88 0.17
N TRP A 184 1.00 -24.20 0.38
CA TRP A 184 -0.19 -24.84 0.89
C TRP A 184 -0.54 -24.37 2.31
N LEU A 185 0.45 -24.22 3.19
CA LEU A 185 0.25 -23.67 4.54
C LEU A 185 -0.30 -22.24 4.49
N LEU A 186 0.27 -21.35 3.67
CA LEU A 186 -0.22 -19.99 3.50
C LEU A 186 -1.67 -19.99 2.98
N ARG A 187 -2.00 -20.89 2.06
CA ARG A 187 -3.39 -21.10 1.59
C ARG A 187 -4.35 -21.48 2.72
N GLN A 188 -3.92 -22.33 3.66
CA GLN A 188 -4.75 -22.68 4.81
C GLN A 188 -4.87 -21.52 5.80
N LEU A 189 -3.79 -20.79 6.06
CA LEU A 189 -3.80 -19.62 6.94
C LEU A 189 -4.73 -18.52 6.39
N GLU A 190 -4.64 -18.19 5.12
CA GLU A 190 -5.53 -17.26 4.45
C GLU A 190 -7.00 -17.69 4.60
N ARG A 191 -7.30 -18.96 4.29
CA ARG A 191 -8.64 -19.52 4.41
C ARG A 191 -9.18 -19.45 5.84
N TRP A 192 -8.34 -19.74 6.83
CA TRP A 192 -8.75 -19.68 8.23
C TRP A 192 -8.96 -18.24 8.70
N SER A 193 -8.13 -17.31 8.28
CA SER A 193 -8.28 -15.87 8.56
C SER A 193 -9.62 -15.34 8.03
N ILE A 194 -9.89 -15.63 6.75
CA ILE A 194 -11.12 -15.22 6.08
C ILE A 194 -12.36 -15.82 6.73
N ARG A 195 -12.31 -17.12 7.09
CA ARG A 195 -13.44 -17.80 7.74
C ARG A 195 -13.68 -17.37 9.18
N ALA A 196 -12.62 -17.13 9.95
CA ALA A 196 -12.71 -16.71 11.34
C ALA A 196 -13.27 -15.29 11.48
N ALA A 197 -13.01 -14.40 10.52
CA ALA A 197 -13.48 -13.01 10.57
C ALA A 197 -15.02 -12.92 10.53
N ASP A 198 -15.60 -11.93 11.19
CA ASP A 198 -17.03 -11.57 11.05
C ASP A 198 -17.25 -10.81 9.73
N ILE A 199 -16.30 -9.93 9.38
CA ILE A 199 -16.26 -9.14 8.15
C ILE A 199 -14.87 -9.30 7.52
N VAL A 200 -14.82 -9.38 6.20
CA VAL A 200 -13.59 -9.29 5.40
C VAL A 200 -13.64 -8.00 4.58
N ILE A 201 -12.56 -7.24 4.64
CA ILE A 201 -12.31 -6.09 3.78
C ILE A 201 -11.30 -6.52 2.73
N SER A 202 -11.57 -6.29 1.46
CA SER A 202 -10.69 -6.62 0.34
C SER A 202 -10.30 -5.35 -0.40
N THR A 203 -9.06 -5.28 -0.88
CA THR A 203 -8.53 -4.08 -1.57
C THR A 203 -9.12 -3.89 -2.96
N ASN A 204 -9.68 -4.95 -3.56
CA ASN A 204 -10.29 -4.91 -4.89
C ASN A 204 -11.26 -6.09 -5.12
N ASP A 205 -11.90 -6.11 -6.29
CA ASP A 205 -12.86 -7.15 -6.64
C ASP A 205 -12.23 -8.51 -6.90
N SER A 206 -10.97 -8.57 -7.34
CA SER A 206 -10.23 -9.83 -7.50
C SER A 206 -9.96 -10.49 -6.15
N TYR A 207 -9.58 -9.71 -5.13
CA TYR A 207 -9.41 -10.22 -3.76
C TYR A 207 -10.75 -10.59 -3.12
N ARG A 208 -11.80 -9.79 -3.39
CA ARG A 208 -13.16 -10.14 -2.96
C ARG A 208 -13.59 -11.50 -3.52
N ARG A 209 -13.36 -11.77 -4.81
CA ARG A 209 -13.66 -13.08 -5.43
C ARG A 209 -12.85 -14.21 -4.76
N ILE A 210 -11.60 -13.99 -4.44
CA ILE A 210 -10.78 -14.95 -3.69
C ILE A 210 -11.45 -15.28 -2.35
N ALA A 211 -11.83 -14.29 -1.56
CA ALA A 211 -12.48 -14.51 -0.27
C ALA A 211 -13.80 -15.29 -0.37
N ILE A 212 -14.58 -15.06 -1.43
CA ILE A 212 -15.88 -15.70 -1.64
C ILE A 212 -15.72 -17.07 -2.28
N GLU A 213 -15.11 -17.13 -3.46
CA GLU A 213 -15.12 -18.33 -4.31
C GLU A 213 -14.06 -19.36 -3.86
N ARG A 214 -12.88 -18.87 -3.45
CA ARG A 214 -11.76 -19.73 -3.04
C ARG A 214 -11.87 -20.18 -1.59
N ASP A 215 -12.23 -19.27 -0.69
CA ASP A 215 -12.17 -19.49 0.75
C ASP A 215 -13.55 -19.65 1.41
N GLY A 216 -14.62 -19.43 0.65
CA GLY A 216 -15.99 -19.76 1.03
C GLY A 216 -16.62 -18.77 2.01
N LYS A 217 -16.24 -17.49 1.93
CA LYS A 217 -16.86 -16.43 2.73
C LYS A 217 -18.21 -16.03 2.16
N ASP A 218 -19.17 -15.77 3.03
CA ASP A 218 -20.49 -15.21 2.66
C ASP A 218 -20.28 -13.86 1.93
N PRO A 219 -20.79 -13.69 0.70
CA PRO A 219 -20.68 -12.45 -0.07
C PRO A 219 -21.15 -11.19 0.66
N SER A 220 -22.16 -11.32 1.54
CA SER A 220 -22.69 -10.22 2.35
C SER A 220 -21.74 -9.73 3.44
N ARG A 221 -20.68 -10.50 3.71
CA ARG A 221 -19.64 -10.23 4.72
C ARG A 221 -18.31 -9.82 4.11
N VAL A 222 -18.24 -9.61 2.78
CA VAL A 222 -17.01 -9.19 2.09
C VAL A 222 -17.23 -7.83 1.43
N PHE A 223 -16.47 -6.84 1.88
CA PHE A 223 -16.54 -5.45 1.43
C PHE A 223 -15.29 -5.07 0.65
N VAL A 224 -15.45 -4.30 -0.41
CA VAL A 224 -14.31 -3.75 -1.17
C VAL A 224 -14.03 -2.34 -0.71
N VAL A 225 -12.86 -2.13 -0.11
CA VAL A 225 -12.31 -0.82 0.27
C VAL A 225 -10.94 -0.67 -0.39
N ARG A 226 -10.87 0.12 -1.46
CA ARG A 226 -9.63 0.29 -2.26
C ARG A 226 -8.62 1.16 -1.53
N ASN A 227 -7.34 1.01 -1.87
CA ASN A 227 -6.24 1.90 -1.42
C ASN A 227 -6.33 3.25 -2.13
N GLY A 228 -7.36 4.03 -1.81
CA GLY A 228 -7.62 5.31 -2.46
C GLY A 228 -6.51 6.33 -2.18
N PRO A 229 -6.04 7.06 -3.21
CA PRO A 229 -5.04 8.09 -3.00
C PRO A 229 -5.59 9.27 -2.18
N ASP A 230 -4.71 9.86 -1.38
CA ASP A 230 -4.97 11.11 -0.67
C ASP A 230 -4.67 12.30 -1.60
N LEU A 231 -5.71 13.04 -1.98
CA LEU A 231 -5.61 14.18 -2.88
C LEU A 231 -5.01 15.44 -2.23
N GLU A 232 -5.00 15.54 -0.90
CA GLU A 232 -4.34 16.64 -0.20
C GLU A 232 -2.82 16.47 -0.26
N ARG A 233 -2.34 15.22 -0.20
CA ARG A 233 -0.93 14.88 -0.37
C ARG A 233 -0.48 14.98 -1.83
N LEU A 234 -1.28 14.43 -2.76
CA LEU A 234 -0.95 14.34 -4.18
C LEU A 234 -1.34 15.62 -4.93
N ARG A 235 -0.64 16.70 -4.62
CA ARG A 235 -0.89 18.02 -5.21
C ARG A 235 -0.20 18.18 -6.56
N ARG A 236 -0.88 18.84 -7.48
CA ARG A 236 -0.24 19.29 -8.72
C ARG A 236 0.72 20.43 -8.43
N LEU A 237 1.96 20.27 -8.88
CA LEU A 237 3.03 21.25 -8.77
C LEU A 237 3.46 21.68 -10.18
N ALA A 238 4.07 22.86 -10.29
CA ALA A 238 4.72 23.26 -11.51
C ALA A 238 5.86 22.28 -11.85
N PRO A 239 6.02 21.92 -13.14
CA PRO A 239 7.14 21.08 -13.57
C PRO A 239 8.50 21.73 -13.26
N VAL A 240 9.49 20.91 -12.95
CA VAL A 240 10.89 21.31 -12.73
C VAL A 240 11.74 20.89 -13.92
N PRO A 241 11.95 21.74 -14.96
CA PRO A 241 12.58 21.32 -16.21
C PRO A 241 13.97 20.72 -16.06
N ALA A 242 14.73 21.11 -15.05
CA ALA A 242 16.07 20.57 -14.75
C ALA A 242 16.06 19.05 -14.53
N LEU A 243 14.94 18.47 -14.06
CA LEU A 243 14.81 17.03 -13.85
C LEU A 243 14.81 16.23 -15.17
N LYS A 244 14.53 16.87 -16.30
CA LYS A 244 14.62 16.29 -17.65
C LYS A 244 16.06 16.18 -18.17
N ARG A 245 17.03 16.73 -17.44
CA ARG A 245 18.46 16.71 -17.81
C ARG A 245 18.75 17.18 -19.24
N GLY A 246 18.09 18.24 -19.67
CA GLY A 246 18.23 18.81 -21.02
C GLY A 246 17.49 18.05 -22.13
N ARG A 247 16.72 17.01 -21.81
CA ARG A 247 15.89 16.26 -22.75
C ARG A 247 14.47 16.82 -22.80
N PRO A 248 13.79 16.76 -23.95
CA PRO A 248 12.38 17.16 -24.10
C PRO A 248 11.42 16.40 -23.20
N PHE A 249 11.61 15.09 -23.04
CA PHE A 249 10.66 14.22 -22.36
C PHE A 249 11.21 13.58 -21.07
N LEU A 250 10.32 13.36 -20.10
CA LEU A 250 10.58 12.60 -18.87
C LEU A 250 9.53 11.50 -18.71
N VAL A 251 9.99 10.26 -18.63
CA VAL A 251 9.19 9.09 -18.26
C VAL A 251 9.42 8.78 -16.77
N GLY A 252 8.37 8.78 -15.95
CA GLY A 252 8.45 8.62 -14.51
C GLY A 252 8.00 7.24 -14.02
N TYR A 253 8.73 6.70 -13.04
CA TYR A 253 8.33 5.55 -12.23
C TYR A 253 8.50 5.88 -10.76
N VAL A 254 7.54 5.46 -9.92
CA VAL A 254 7.66 5.50 -8.46
C VAL A 254 7.31 4.15 -7.84
N GLY A 255 8.06 3.74 -6.82
CA GLY A 255 7.74 2.54 -6.05
C GLY A 255 8.94 1.87 -5.41
N VAL A 256 8.66 0.74 -4.76
CA VAL A 256 9.69 -0.21 -4.31
C VAL A 256 10.36 -0.81 -5.54
N ILE A 257 11.64 -1.16 -5.42
CA ILE A 257 12.42 -1.76 -6.52
C ILE A 257 12.77 -3.21 -6.14
N GLY A 258 11.79 -4.10 -6.31
CA GLY A 258 11.92 -5.55 -6.18
C GLY A 258 11.96 -6.25 -7.54
N VAL A 259 11.82 -7.56 -7.54
CA VAL A 259 11.76 -8.37 -8.78
C VAL A 259 10.41 -8.19 -9.46
N GLN A 260 9.34 -8.30 -8.69
CA GLN A 260 7.96 -8.30 -9.19
C GLN A 260 7.53 -6.96 -9.79
N GLU A 261 8.21 -5.87 -9.48
CA GLU A 261 7.94 -4.54 -10.02
C GLU A 261 8.44 -4.35 -11.47
N GLY A 262 9.17 -5.34 -12.00
CA GLY A 262 9.45 -5.45 -13.44
C GLY A 262 10.28 -4.32 -14.05
N LEU A 263 11.07 -3.56 -13.27
CA LEU A 263 11.87 -2.45 -13.81
C LEU A 263 12.87 -2.86 -14.91
N HIS A 264 13.28 -4.12 -14.93
CA HIS A 264 14.11 -4.66 -15.99
C HIS A 264 13.42 -4.57 -17.38
N HIS A 265 12.09 -4.67 -17.44
CA HIS A 265 11.30 -4.46 -18.66
C HIS A 265 11.40 -3.01 -19.15
N LEU A 266 11.28 -2.03 -18.24
CA LEU A 266 11.45 -0.62 -18.60
C LEU A 266 12.87 -0.33 -19.12
N ILE A 267 13.90 -0.92 -18.51
CA ILE A 267 15.28 -0.71 -18.95
C ILE A 267 15.53 -1.32 -20.35
N ARG A 268 14.99 -2.51 -20.62
CA ARG A 268 15.07 -3.13 -21.96
C ARG A 268 14.25 -2.36 -22.99
N ALA A 269 13.06 -1.89 -22.62
CA ALA A 269 12.26 -1.02 -23.46
C ALA A 269 13.00 0.29 -23.81
N ALA A 270 13.68 0.90 -22.83
CA ALA A 270 14.51 2.08 -23.07
C ALA A 270 15.69 1.76 -24.00
N ALA A 271 16.34 0.60 -23.87
CA ALA A 271 17.40 0.19 -24.79
C ALA A 271 16.88 0.07 -26.23
N PHE A 272 15.72 -0.54 -26.43
CA PHE A 272 15.07 -0.59 -27.74
C PHE A 272 14.73 0.81 -28.29
N ILE A 273 14.20 1.71 -27.46
CA ILE A 273 13.90 3.10 -27.83
C ILE A 273 15.17 3.82 -28.31
N ILE A 274 16.27 3.68 -27.57
CA ILE A 274 17.51 4.42 -27.82
C ILE A 274 18.28 3.82 -28.98
N HIS A 275 18.47 2.50 -29.02
CA HIS A 275 19.34 1.84 -30.00
C HIS A 275 18.63 1.53 -31.33
N ASP A 276 17.40 0.98 -31.26
CA ASP A 276 16.67 0.55 -32.45
C ASP A 276 15.84 1.70 -33.05
N CYS A 277 15.11 2.45 -32.22
CA CYS A 277 14.29 3.57 -32.67
C CYS A 277 15.05 4.88 -32.79
N ARG A 278 16.33 4.93 -32.38
CA ARG A 278 17.23 6.12 -32.46
C ARG A 278 16.67 7.35 -31.73
N ARG A 279 15.93 7.18 -30.63
CA ARG A 279 15.35 8.26 -29.82
C ARG A 279 16.23 8.54 -28.60
N SER A 280 16.87 9.70 -28.54
CA SER A 280 17.76 10.12 -27.45
C SER A 280 17.20 11.29 -26.61
N ASP A 281 15.98 11.70 -26.90
CA ASP A 281 15.28 12.87 -26.35
C ASP A 281 14.46 12.56 -25.08
N ILE A 282 14.62 11.38 -24.50
CA ILE A 282 13.83 10.89 -23.35
C ILE A 282 14.74 10.65 -22.15
N GLN A 283 14.38 11.21 -20.99
CA GLN A 283 14.94 10.87 -19.69
C GLN A 283 13.98 9.93 -18.96
N PHE A 284 14.52 8.93 -18.26
CA PHE A 284 13.77 8.02 -17.40
C PHE A 284 14.12 8.29 -15.93
N ALA A 285 13.13 8.57 -15.10
CA ALA A 285 13.32 8.78 -13.67
C ALA A 285 12.72 7.64 -12.87
N ILE A 286 13.57 6.96 -12.08
CA ILE A 286 13.20 5.88 -11.19
C ILE A 286 13.28 6.40 -9.76
N VAL A 287 12.11 6.72 -9.19
CA VAL A 287 11.98 7.27 -7.85
C VAL A 287 11.64 6.16 -6.88
N GLY A 288 12.56 5.84 -5.98
CA GLY A 288 12.37 4.80 -4.99
C GLY A 288 13.62 3.97 -4.74
N SER A 289 13.49 3.02 -3.83
CA SER A 289 14.58 2.13 -3.43
C SER A 289 14.07 0.71 -3.24
N GLY A 290 14.97 -0.26 -3.21
CA GLY A 290 14.62 -1.65 -2.99
C GLY A 290 15.78 -2.60 -3.27
N PRO A 291 15.59 -3.92 -3.02
CA PRO A 291 16.66 -4.91 -3.10
C PRO A 291 17.28 -5.05 -4.49
N HIS A 292 16.54 -4.70 -5.55
CA HIS A 292 16.98 -4.86 -6.93
C HIS A 292 17.45 -3.55 -7.59
N LEU A 293 17.59 -2.43 -6.83
CA LEU A 293 18.06 -1.15 -7.37
C LEU A 293 19.41 -1.29 -8.07
N ASP A 294 20.40 -1.89 -7.40
CA ASP A 294 21.75 -2.04 -7.96
C ASP A 294 21.79 -3.02 -9.14
N ASN A 295 20.91 -4.03 -9.16
CA ASN A 295 20.79 -4.95 -10.29
C ASN A 295 20.25 -4.19 -11.52
N ASN A 296 19.26 -3.35 -11.34
CA ASN A 296 18.68 -2.54 -12.41
C ASN A 296 19.67 -1.48 -12.93
N ARG A 297 20.47 -0.85 -12.04
CA ARG A 297 21.57 0.04 -12.47
C ARG A 297 22.59 -0.68 -13.35
N ARG A 298 23.03 -1.87 -12.92
CA ARG A 298 23.96 -2.70 -13.70
C ARG A 298 23.37 -3.11 -15.04
N LEU A 299 22.09 -3.43 -15.08
CA LEU A 299 21.41 -3.74 -16.36
C LEU A 299 21.42 -2.54 -17.28
N ALA A 300 21.09 -1.34 -16.79
CA ALA A 300 21.14 -0.12 -17.60
C ALA A 300 22.55 0.15 -18.15
N GLN A 301 23.59 -0.04 -17.33
CA GLN A 301 25.01 0.08 -17.75
C GLN A 301 25.36 -0.97 -18.80
N SER A 302 25.01 -2.23 -18.61
CA SER A 302 25.33 -3.31 -19.56
C SER A 302 24.67 -3.13 -20.92
N LEU A 303 23.52 -2.44 -20.96
CA LEU A 303 22.81 -2.10 -22.19
C LEU A 303 23.22 -0.72 -22.75
N GLY A 304 24.16 -0.01 -22.12
CA GLY A 304 24.65 1.30 -22.58
C GLY A 304 23.60 2.42 -22.56
N VAL A 305 22.65 2.34 -21.62
CA VAL A 305 21.54 3.32 -21.53
C VAL A 305 21.50 4.05 -20.19
N ASP A 306 22.46 3.83 -19.30
CA ASP A 306 22.50 4.38 -17.94
C ASP A 306 22.47 5.92 -17.91
N CYS A 307 23.08 6.60 -18.91
CA CYS A 307 23.05 8.06 -19.03
C CYS A 307 21.62 8.63 -19.28
N TYR A 308 20.68 7.81 -19.70
CA TYR A 308 19.27 8.17 -19.87
C TYR A 308 18.43 7.92 -18.60
N PHE A 309 19.02 7.37 -17.55
CA PHE A 309 18.33 7.06 -16.30
C PHE A 309 18.76 7.96 -15.14
N THR A 310 17.79 8.35 -14.32
CA THR A 310 18.01 8.92 -12.99
C THR A 310 17.43 7.96 -11.97
N PHE A 311 18.31 7.32 -11.19
CA PHE A 311 17.91 6.49 -10.05
C PHE A 311 18.07 7.32 -8.78
N THR A 312 16.98 7.84 -8.23
CA THR A 312 17.04 8.77 -7.11
C THR A 312 17.35 8.08 -5.77
N GLY A 313 17.07 6.77 -5.69
CA GLY A 313 16.91 6.15 -4.38
C GLY A 313 15.63 6.67 -3.72
N ARG A 314 15.54 6.50 -2.40
CA ARG A 314 14.45 7.04 -1.62
C ARG A 314 14.61 8.55 -1.47
N VAL A 315 13.50 9.25 -1.63
CA VAL A 315 13.42 10.72 -1.54
C VAL A 315 12.25 11.15 -0.66
N SER A 316 12.19 12.44 -0.32
CA SER A 316 11.03 13.02 0.36
C SER A 316 9.79 13.06 -0.56
N ASP A 317 8.60 13.15 0.03
CA ASP A 317 7.34 13.33 -0.71
C ASP A 317 7.39 14.55 -1.62
N GLN A 318 8.06 15.65 -1.22
CA GLN A 318 8.23 16.84 -2.04
C GLN A 318 9.01 16.53 -3.33
N VAL A 319 10.15 15.88 -3.22
CA VAL A 319 10.99 15.51 -4.38
C VAL A 319 10.28 14.48 -5.27
N LEU A 320 9.56 13.52 -4.67
CA LEU A 320 8.72 12.57 -5.40
C LEU A 320 7.68 13.29 -6.24
N LEU A 321 6.97 14.25 -5.66
CA LEU A 321 5.96 15.04 -6.35
C LEU A 321 6.57 15.89 -7.47
N GLU A 322 7.77 16.45 -7.27
CA GLU A 322 8.48 17.20 -8.32
C GLU A 322 8.78 16.33 -9.54
N TYR A 323 9.30 15.11 -9.34
CA TYR A 323 9.54 14.17 -10.44
C TYR A 323 8.25 13.78 -11.15
N LEU A 324 7.23 13.37 -10.40
CA LEU A 324 5.97 12.92 -11.00
C LEU A 324 5.23 14.07 -11.70
N ASN A 325 5.23 15.29 -11.14
CA ASN A 325 4.63 16.44 -11.80
C ASN A 325 5.41 16.88 -13.06
N THR A 326 6.71 16.63 -13.12
CA THR A 326 7.55 16.94 -14.28
C THR A 326 7.42 15.88 -15.38
N ALA A 327 7.10 14.63 -15.04
CA ALA A 327 6.95 13.55 -16.01
C ALA A 327 5.88 13.87 -17.07
N ASP A 328 6.16 13.54 -18.32
CA ASP A 328 5.22 13.65 -19.44
C ASP A 328 4.24 12.48 -19.45
N LEU A 329 4.70 11.30 -19.02
CA LEU A 329 3.90 10.10 -18.70
C LEU A 329 4.57 9.31 -17.60
N CYS A 330 3.80 8.42 -16.95
CA CYS A 330 4.32 7.50 -15.94
C CYS A 330 4.12 6.04 -16.38
N VAL A 331 4.90 5.13 -15.80
CA VAL A 331 4.91 3.73 -16.22
C VAL A 331 4.69 2.74 -15.06
N GLY A 332 4.02 1.61 -15.38
CA GLY A 332 3.85 0.45 -14.51
C GLY A 332 4.33 -0.82 -15.23
N PRO A 333 5.64 -1.13 -15.16
CA PRO A 333 6.22 -2.28 -15.86
C PRO A 333 6.10 -3.58 -15.06
N ASP A 334 5.10 -3.68 -14.18
CA ASP A 334 4.94 -4.80 -13.25
C ASP A 334 4.76 -6.13 -14.01
N ASP A 335 5.57 -7.14 -13.65
CA ASP A 335 5.56 -8.46 -14.28
C ASP A 335 4.19 -9.14 -14.23
N TYR A 336 3.86 -9.88 -15.30
CA TYR A 336 2.68 -10.73 -15.28
C TYR A 336 2.91 -11.97 -14.42
N ASN A 337 2.20 -12.05 -13.31
CA ASN A 337 2.16 -13.22 -12.44
C ASN A 337 0.82 -13.26 -11.67
N SER A 338 0.58 -14.34 -10.95
CA SER A 338 -0.69 -14.57 -10.26
C SER A 338 -0.99 -13.54 -9.15
N LEU A 339 0.03 -12.89 -8.58
CA LEU A 339 -0.10 -11.79 -7.63
C LEU A 339 -0.44 -10.48 -8.35
N ASN A 340 0.43 -10.05 -9.26
CA ASN A 340 0.33 -8.74 -9.89
C ASN A 340 -0.95 -8.58 -10.73
N ASP A 341 -1.39 -9.67 -11.41
CA ASP A 341 -2.63 -9.63 -12.21
C ASP A 341 -3.88 -9.33 -11.37
N LYS A 342 -3.88 -9.72 -10.08
CA LYS A 342 -4.98 -9.51 -9.14
C LYS A 342 -4.79 -8.33 -8.20
N SER A 343 -3.61 -7.71 -8.21
CA SER A 343 -3.26 -6.61 -7.29
C SER A 343 -3.52 -5.24 -7.90
N THR A 344 -4.11 -4.36 -7.12
CA THR A 344 -4.25 -2.94 -7.51
C THR A 344 -2.95 -2.19 -7.18
N MET A 345 -2.24 -1.75 -8.19
CA MET A 345 -1.01 -0.99 -8.03
C MET A 345 -1.30 0.44 -7.60
N ILE A 346 -0.97 0.80 -6.37
CA ILE A 346 -1.23 2.13 -5.77
C ILE A 346 -0.59 3.23 -6.62
N LYS A 347 0.63 3.03 -7.14
CA LYS A 347 1.35 3.97 -7.98
C LYS A 347 0.54 4.42 -9.22
N ILE A 348 -0.26 3.53 -9.80
CA ILE A 348 -1.10 3.88 -10.96
C ILE A 348 -2.16 4.91 -10.57
N MET A 349 -2.80 4.75 -9.42
CA MET A 349 -3.77 5.72 -8.91
C MET A 349 -3.09 7.04 -8.51
N GLU A 350 -1.85 7.01 -7.99
CA GLU A 350 -1.06 8.21 -7.68
C GLU A 350 -0.71 8.99 -8.96
N TYR A 351 -0.33 8.31 -10.06
CA TYR A 351 -0.10 8.94 -11.38
C TYR A 351 -1.38 9.59 -11.90
N MET A 352 -2.49 8.87 -11.86
CA MET A 352 -3.81 9.38 -12.26
C MET A 352 -4.22 10.59 -11.42
N ALA A 353 -3.99 10.56 -10.10
CA ALA A 353 -4.26 11.69 -9.20
C ALA A 353 -3.49 12.95 -9.58
N LEU A 354 -2.30 12.83 -10.14
CA LEU A 354 -1.50 13.93 -10.65
C LEU A 354 -1.85 14.30 -12.10
N GLY A 355 -2.79 13.60 -12.73
CA GLY A 355 -3.20 13.80 -14.12
C GLY A 355 -2.14 13.32 -15.11
N LYS A 356 -1.35 12.31 -14.76
CA LYS A 356 -0.35 11.73 -15.64
C LYS A 356 -0.96 10.55 -16.40
N PRO A 357 -0.82 10.51 -17.74
CA PRO A 357 -1.17 9.34 -18.51
C PRO A 357 -0.20 8.21 -18.22
N VAL A 358 -0.68 6.97 -18.34
CA VAL A 358 0.06 5.78 -17.92
C VAL A 358 0.35 4.87 -19.11
N VAL A 359 1.51 4.21 -19.08
CA VAL A 359 1.79 3.01 -19.89
C VAL A 359 2.08 1.87 -18.93
N GLN A 360 1.35 0.76 -19.05
CA GLN A 360 1.53 -0.41 -18.20
C GLN A 360 1.28 -1.71 -18.98
N PHE A 361 1.71 -2.83 -18.43
CA PHE A 361 1.31 -4.13 -18.96
C PHE A 361 -0.19 -4.39 -18.71
N ALA A 362 -0.77 -5.21 -19.57
CA ALA A 362 -2.21 -5.51 -19.57
C ALA A 362 -2.58 -6.50 -18.46
N LEU A 363 -2.49 -6.05 -17.19
CA LEU A 363 -2.90 -6.78 -16.00
C LEU A 363 -4.39 -6.52 -15.71
N THR A 364 -5.08 -7.52 -15.16
CA THR A 364 -6.53 -7.46 -14.90
C THR A 364 -6.91 -6.25 -14.02
N GLU A 365 -6.34 -6.12 -12.83
CA GLU A 365 -6.65 -5.00 -11.93
C GLU A 365 -6.09 -3.66 -12.42
N GLY A 366 -5.00 -3.68 -13.19
CA GLY A 366 -4.46 -2.49 -13.85
C GLY A 366 -5.45 -1.91 -14.87
N ARG A 367 -6.09 -2.77 -15.69
CA ARG A 367 -7.15 -2.36 -16.64
C ARG A 367 -8.39 -1.83 -15.94
N ILE A 368 -8.83 -2.49 -14.87
CA ILE A 368 -10.00 -2.05 -14.09
C ILE A 368 -9.70 -0.68 -13.44
N THR A 369 -8.50 -0.49 -12.92
CA THR A 369 -8.14 0.73 -12.20
C THR A 369 -7.95 1.91 -13.14
N ALA A 370 -7.11 1.78 -14.17
CA ALA A 370 -6.72 2.91 -15.01
C ALA A 370 -7.69 3.15 -16.18
N ALA A 371 -8.38 2.13 -16.67
CA ALA A 371 -9.28 2.23 -17.84
C ALA A 371 -8.63 3.07 -18.97
N ASP A 372 -9.27 4.15 -19.44
CA ASP A 372 -8.76 5.00 -20.52
C ASP A 372 -7.62 5.96 -20.11
N ALA A 373 -7.20 5.95 -18.84
CA ALA A 373 -6.01 6.69 -18.40
C ALA A 373 -4.70 6.00 -18.82
N SER A 374 -4.74 4.76 -19.34
CA SER A 374 -3.55 3.97 -19.64
C SER A 374 -3.55 3.40 -21.05
N LEU A 375 -2.36 3.34 -21.67
CA LEU A 375 -2.07 2.39 -22.75
C LEU A 375 -1.59 1.08 -22.14
N TYR A 376 -2.00 -0.01 -22.76
CA TYR A 376 -1.72 -1.36 -22.27
C TYR A 376 -0.84 -2.11 -23.26
N ALA A 377 0.38 -2.43 -22.83
CA ALA A 377 1.27 -3.30 -23.57
C ALA A 377 0.99 -4.79 -23.27
N ARG A 378 1.35 -5.64 -24.19
CA ARG A 378 1.30 -7.09 -23.97
C ARG A 378 2.19 -7.47 -22.80
N PRO A 379 1.73 -8.33 -21.87
CA PRO A 379 2.54 -8.75 -20.73
C PRO A 379 3.92 -9.27 -21.14
N SER A 380 4.96 -8.80 -20.47
CA SER A 380 6.36 -9.18 -20.67
C SER A 380 6.92 -8.91 -22.08
N ASP A 381 6.27 -8.06 -22.90
CA ASP A 381 6.74 -7.63 -24.21
C ASP A 381 7.37 -6.23 -24.14
N ASP A 382 8.70 -6.20 -23.96
CA ASP A 382 9.48 -4.97 -23.82
C ASP A 382 9.37 -4.06 -25.05
N THR A 383 9.27 -4.66 -26.24
CA THR A 383 9.15 -3.93 -27.51
C THR A 383 7.77 -3.28 -27.64
N ASP A 384 6.68 -3.98 -27.30
CA ASP A 384 5.34 -3.39 -27.32
C ASP A 384 5.23 -2.29 -26.26
N PHE A 385 5.83 -2.50 -25.07
CA PHE A 385 5.89 -1.51 -24.01
C PHE A 385 6.61 -0.24 -24.48
N ALA A 386 7.77 -0.38 -25.13
CA ALA A 386 8.53 0.72 -25.75
C ALA A 386 7.69 1.49 -26.78
N ARG A 387 7.01 0.78 -27.69
CA ARG A 387 6.15 1.40 -28.70
C ARG A 387 4.99 2.17 -28.09
N LYS A 388 4.38 1.66 -27.01
CA LYS A 388 3.32 2.38 -26.29
C LYS A 388 3.84 3.66 -25.64
N ILE A 389 5.05 3.65 -25.08
CA ILE A 389 5.71 4.85 -24.55
C ILE A 389 5.90 5.87 -25.68
N LEU A 390 6.51 5.48 -26.81
CA LEU A 390 6.74 6.39 -27.94
C LEU A 390 5.44 6.96 -28.50
N ASN A 391 4.44 6.10 -28.76
CA ASN A 391 3.13 6.52 -29.27
C ASN A 391 2.48 7.58 -28.37
N LEU A 392 2.68 7.47 -27.06
CA LEU A 392 2.09 8.43 -26.13
C LEU A 392 2.95 9.71 -26.00
N LEU A 393 4.27 9.61 -26.11
CA LEU A 393 5.16 10.78 -26.12
C LEU A 393 4.96 11.64 -27.38
N ASP A 394 4.68 11.03 -28.52
CA ASP A 394 4.51 11.72 -29.80
C ASP A 394 3.09 12.32 -29.98
N ASP A 395 2.14 11.99 -29.09
CA ASP A 395 0.77 12.50 -29.14
C ASP A 395 0.42 13.34 -27.89
N PRO A 396 0.70 14.65 -27.90
CA PRO A 396 0.44 15.53 -26.76
C PRO A 396 -1.06 15.67 -26.44
N VAL A 397 -1.93 15.59 -27.44
CA VAL A 397 -3.39 15.67 -27.24
C VAL A 397 -3.88 14.45 -26.49
N ARG A 398 -3.46 13.28 -26.91
CA ARG A 398 -3.80 12.03 -26.25
C ARG A 398 -3.26 11.99 -24.81
N ARG A 399 -2.01 12.45 -24.59
CA ARG A 399 -1.45 12.56 -23.22
C ARG A 399 -2.34 13.42 -22.32
N ALA A 400 -2.76 14.58 -22.80
CA ALA A 400 -3.60 15.49 -22.05
C ALA A 400 -4.98 14.87 -21.73
N THR A 401 -5.63 14.27 -22.73
CA THR A 401 -6.95 13.63 -22.60
C THR A 401 -6.90 12.47 -21.59
N MET A 402 -5.92 11.58 -21.72
CA MET A 402 -5.75 10.44 -20.83
C MET A 402 -5.42 10.87 -19.40
N GLY A 403 -4.56 11.88 -19.24
CA GLY A 403 -4.25 12.45 -17.93
C GLY A 403 -5.46 13.09 -17.25
N GLN A 404 -6.25 13.84 -17.99
CA GLN A 404 -7.50 14.43 -17.50
C GLN A 404 -8.53 13.37 -17.09
N TYR A 405 -8.71 12.35 -17.95
CA TYR A 405 -9.59 11.22 -17.64
C TYR A 405 -9.17 10.53 -16.33
N GLY A 406 -7.86 10.22 -16.20
CA GLY A 406 -7.32 9.60 -15.00
C GLY A 406 -7.60 10.41 -13.74
N ARG A 407 -7.36 11.71 -13.79
CA ARG A 407 -7.63 12.64 -12.69
C ARG A 407 -9.11 12.67 -12.30
N GLN A 408 -10.01 12.83 -13.27
CA GLN A 408 -11.46 12.82 -13.03
C GLN A 408 -11.92 11.50 -12.40
N ARG A 409 -11.39 10.36 -12.89
CA ARG A 409 -11.72 9.04 -12.34
C ARG A 409 -11.28 8.90 -10.88
N VAL A 410 -10.11 9.42 -10.53
CA VAL A 410 -9.67 9.42 -9.12
C VAL A 410 -10.57 10.33 -8.28
N GLU A 411 -10.83 11.53 -8.72
CA GLU A 411 -11.67 12.51 -8.00
C GLU A 411 -13.13 12.04 -7.83
N SER A 412 -13.66 11.30 -8.80
CA SER A 412 -15.06 10.86 -8.77
C SER A 412 -15.31 9.49 -8.12
N ALA A 413 -14.28 8.62 -8.02
CA ALA A 413 -14.52 7.23 -7.61
C ALA A 413 -13.40 6.55 -6.80
N LEU A 414 -12.12 6.91 -7.00
CA LEU A 414 -11.01 6.14 -6.46
C LEU A 414 -10.36 6.78 -5.24
N ALA A 415 -10.43 8.09 -5.05
CA ALA A 415 -9.86 8.79 -3.90
C ALA A 415 -10.41 8.24 -2.58
N TRP A 416 -9.63 8.37 -1.51
CA TRP A 416 -10.00 7.84 -0.19
C TRP A 416 -11.38 8.32 0.29
N GLY A 417 -11.77 9.55 -0.01
CA GLY A 417 -13.11 10.07 0.32
C GLY A 417 -14.27 9.21 -0.19
N HIS A 418 -14.08 8.43 -1.29
CA HIS A 418 -15.05 7.47 -1.81
C HIS A 418 -14.92 6.08 -1.20
N GLN A 419 -13.80 5.78 -0.54
CA GLN A 419 -13.58 4.49 0.12
C GLN A 419 -13.99 4.53 1.60
N ALA A 420 -13.79 5.65 2.28
CA ALA A 420 -14.17 5.85 3.67
C ALA A 420 -15.64 5.46 3.98
N PRO A 421 -16.66 5.87 3.17
CA PRO A 421 -18.04 5.43 3.40
C PRO A 421 -18.23 3.90 3.27
N LYS A 422 -17.43 3.23 2.43
CA LYS A 422 -17.49 1.76 2.26
C LYS A 422 -16.91 1.05 3.49
N LEU A 423 -15.83 1.60 4.06
CA LEU A 423 -15.27 1.12 5.33
C LEU A 423 -16.33 1.25 6.44
N LEU A 424 -16.98 2.40 6.56
CA LEU A 424 -18.02 2.63 7.56
C LEU A 424 -19.20 1.68 7.35
N ALA A 425 -19.61 1.42 6.12
CA ALA A 425 -20.68 0.46 5.81
C ALA A 425 -20.32 -0.97 6.25
N ALA A 426 -19.04 -1.38 6.15
CA ALA A 426 -18.58 -2.66 6.68
C ALA A 426 -18.72 -2.72 8.21
N TYR A 427 -18.36 -1.66 8.90
CA TYR A 427 -18.52 -1.57 10.36
C TYR A 427 -19.99 -1.48 10.80
N ASP A 428 -20.85 -0.83 10.02
CA ASP A 428 -22.31 -0.83 10.26
C ASP A 428 -22.91 -2.22 10.10
N ALA A 429 -22.46 -2.99 9.10
CA ALA A 429 -22.90 -4.38 8.92
C ALA A 429 -22.44 -5.28 10.06
N LEU A 430 -21.25 -5.03 10.63
CA LEU A 430 -20.76 -5.70 11.83
C LEU A 430 -21.67 -5.42 13.04
N ALA A 431 -22.10 -4.17 13.18
CA ALA A 431 -22.98 -3.73 14.26
C ALA A 431 -24.38 -4.31 14.19
N ARG A 432 -24.99 -4.37 13.00
CA ARG A 432 -26.34 -4.92 12.80
C ARG A 432 -26.44 -6.40 13.11
N ALA A 433 -25.35 -7.15 12.96
CA ALA A 433 -25.30 -8.55 13.33
C ALA A 433 -25.42 -8.81 14.85
N GLU A 434 -25.40 -7.76 15.67
CA GLU A 434 -25.58 -7.83 17.13
C GLU A 434 -27.04 -7.62 17.56
N SER A 435 -27.87 -7.01 16.71
CA SER A 435 -29.29 -6.79 17.04
C SER A 435 -30.05 -8.08 16.77
N PRO A 436 -30.79 -8.64 17.76
CA PRO A 436 -31.69 -9.77 17.53
C PRO A 436 -32.71 -9.39 16.44
N PRO A 437 -33.17 -10.33 15.59
CA PRO A 437 -34.24 -10.07 14.66
C PRO A 437 -35.46 -9.54 15.42
N GLN A 438 -35.99 -8.38 15.01
CA GLN A 438 -37.22 -7.79 15.53
C GLN A 438 -38.42 -8.64 15.15
#